data_34c6d25abbbcfea4c7fbfb713b7e6355
#
_entry.id   34c6d25abbbcfea4c7fbfb713b7e6355
#
_cell.length_a   1.000
_cell.length_b   1.000
_cell.length_c   1.000
_cell.angle_alpha   90.00
_cell.angle_beta   90.00
_cell.angle_gamma   90.00
#
_symmetry.space_group_name_H-M   'P 1'
#
loop_
_entity.id
_entity.type
_entity.pdbx_description
1 polymer ?
#
loop_
_entity_poly.entity_id
_entity_poly.type
_entity_poly.pdbx_seq_one_letter_code
_entity_poly.pdbx_strand_id
1 'polypeptide(L)'
;MHVIDMKDHVAEELARASMIYQRRTWRRATLLLGPLAVLAGALVAISGQPPWPAVALAGMAGVAAAGLITSEVRYARNSTRRAQLNAGLEGQRELVRTLSVLDDAYYLVNNLALPGRGDDVDHLVVGPNGVFALETKHYSGRIYCRDGQWYQVKTSRGGVSQPEKPVRDPARQLKRNVDYLRVCIKRTDPELSRQTRLWIEGIVVFSH
;
A
#
# COMPACT_ATOMS: atom_id res chain seq x y z
N MET A 1 -27.52 -5.35 -7.19
CA MET A 1 -26.48 -4.29 -7.25
C MET A 1 -25.61 -4.49 -8.48
N HIS A 2 -25.40 -3.43 -9.26
CA HIS A 2 -24.49 -3.44 -10.41
C HIS A 2 -23.11 -2.99 -9.97
N VAL A 3 -22.04 -3.77 -10.29
CA VAL A 3 -20.65 -3.46 -9.90
C VAL A 3 -19.87 -3.02 -11.14
N ILE A 4 -19.20 -1.88 -11.03
CA ILE A 4 -18.35 -1.28 -12.07
C ILE A 4 -16.96 -1.12 -11.47
N ASP A 5 -16.00 -1.90 -11.94
CA ASP A 5 -14.61 -1.77 -11.53
C ASP A 5 -13.86 -0.84 -12.49
N MET A 6 -13.35 0.25 -11.95
CA MET A 6 -12.42 1.13 -12.65
C MET A 6 -11.00 0.52 -12.54
N LYS A 7 -9.98 1.23 -13.00
CA LYS A 7 -8.62 0.71 -13.06
C LYS A 7 -8.10 0.23 -11.70
N ASP A 8 -7.72 -1.03 -11.59
CA ASP A 8 -7.17 -1.62 -10.36
C ASP A 8 -5.67 -1.24 -10.21
N HIS A 9 -5.40 -0.07 -9.65
CA HIS A 9 -4.04 0.41 -9.35
C HIS A 9 -3.29 -0.50 -8.38
N VAL A 10 -4.00 -1.22 -7.53
CA VAL A 10 -3.41 -2.12 -6.53
C VAL A 10 -2.92 -3.41 -7.20
N ALA A 11 -3.65 -3.93 -8.18
CA ALA A 11 -3.17 -5.07 -8.98
C ALA A 11 -1.91 -4.71 -9.77
N GLU A 12 -1.82 -3.49 -10.35
CA GLU A 12 -0.61 -3.00 -10.99
C GLU A 12 0.57 -2.86 -10.00
N GLU A 13 0.33 -2.35 -8.79
CA GLU A 13 1.37 -2.27 -7.74
C GLU A 13 1.83 -3.65 -7.27
N LEU A 14 0.92 -4.61 -7.11
CA LEU A 14 1.25 -5.99 -6.78
C LEU A 14 2.04 -6.67 -7.90
N ALA A 15 1.70 -6.43 -9.17
CA ALA A 15 2.44 -6.93 -10.32
C ALA A 15 3.87 -6.34 -10.35
N ARG A 16 4.04 -5.04 -10.10
CA ARG A 16 5.37 -4.41 -9.95
C ARG A 16 6.15 -4.99 -8.76
N ALA A 17 5.46 -5.29 -7.66
CA ALA A 17 6.08 -5.94 -6.48
C ALA A 17 6.48 -7.38 -6.74
N SER A 18 5.84 -8.10 -7.69
CA SER A 18 6.18 -9.48 -8.06
C SER A 18 7.48 -9.58 -8.85
N MET A 19 7.85 -8.56 -9.63
CA MET A 19 9.16 -8.50 -10.32
C MET A 19 10.35 -8.53 -9.34
N ILE A 20 10.11 -8.23 -8.08
CA ILE A 20 11.14 -8.30 -7.03
C ILE A 20 11.46 -9.75 -6.62
N TYR A 21 10.61 -10.71 -6.98
CA TYR A 21 10.84 -12.14 -6.70
C TYR A 21 12.03 -12.72 -7.47
N GLN A 22 12.33 -12.22 -8.66
CA GLN A 22 13.51 -12.63 -9.44
C GLN A 22 14.85 -12.34 -8.71
N ARG A 23 14.84 -11.47 -7.71
CA ARG A 23 16.05 -11.12 -6.95
C ARG A 23 16.45 -12.14 -5.88
N ARG A 24 15.64 -13.16 -5.58
CA ARG A 24 16.04 -14.27 -4.69
C ARG A 24 17.21 -15.07 -5.24
N THR A 25 17.31 -15.19 -6.55
CA THR A 25 18.42 -15.89 -7.22
C THR A 25 19.74 -15.16 -7.02
N TRP A 26 19.75 -13.84 -7.09
CA TRP A 26 20.95 -13.04 -6.85
C TRP A 26 21.43 -13.08 -5.40
N ARG A 27 20.53 -13.18 -4.42
CA ARG A 27 20.90 -13.36 -3.00
C ARG A 27 21.63 -14.67 -2.76
N ARG A 28 21.17 -15.76 -3.36
CA ARG A 28 21.85 -17.07 -3.23
C ARG A 28 23.23 -17.05 -3.87
N ALA A 29 23.37 -16.40 -5.00
CA ALA A 29 24.65 -16.23 -5.66
C ALA A 29 25.64 -15.42 -4.81
N THR A 30 25.21 -14.30 -4.21
CA THR A 30 26.10 -13.48 -3.34
C THR A 30 26.43 -14.16 -2.02
N LEU A 31 25.54 -14.97 -1.44
CA LEU A 31 25.82 -15.77 -0.23
C LEU A 31 26.84 -16.87 -0.49
N LEU A 32 26.91 -17.39 -1.71
CA LEU A 32 27.89 -18.41 -2.09
C LEU A 32 29.22 -17.79 -2.53
N LEU A 33 29.18 -16.69 -3.27
CA LEU A 33 30.40 -16.06 -3.82
C LEU A 33 31.17 -15.23 -2.79
N GLY A 34 30.49 -14.65 -1.79
CA GLY A 34 31.14 -13.85 -0.74
C GLY A 34 32.15 -14.62 0.09
N PRO A 35 31.77 -15.75 0.69
CA PRO A 35 32.72 -16.60 1.41
C PRO A 35 33.88 -17.14 0.55
N LEU A 36 33.60 -17.45 -0.72
CA LEU A 36 34.64 -17.92 -1.65
C LEU A 36 35.66 -16.82 -1.94
N ALA A 37 35.24 -15.57 -2.08
CA ALA A 37 36.14 -14.45 -2.28
C ALA A 37 37.02 -14.18 -1.05
N VAL A 38 36.46 -14.33 0.17
CA VAL A 38 37.23 -14.20 1.42
C VAL A 38 38.26 -15.33 1.55
N LEU A 39 37.88 -16.56 1.24
CA LEU A 39 38.76 -17.72 1.29
C LEU A 39 39.92 -17.59 0.29
N ALA A 40 39.63 -17.15 -0.93
CA ALA A 40 40.64 -16.90 -1.95
C ALA A 40 41.60 -15.77 -1.54
N GLY A 41 41.12 -14.72 -0.88
CA GLY A 41 41.93 -13.64 -0.32
C GLY A 41 42.88 -14.12 0.78
N ALA A 42 42.39 -14.98 1.66
CA ALA A 42 43.21 -15.59 2.73
C ALA A 42 44.32 -16.50 2.15
N LEU A 43 44.01 -17.30 1.14
CA LEU A 43 45.01 -18.14 0.45
C LEU A 43 46.11 -17.32 -0.24
N VAL A 44 45.76 -16.21 -0.88
CA VAL A 44 46.74 -15.28 -1.49
C VAL A 44 47.61 -14.63 -0.43
N ALA A 45 47.05 -14.25 0.73
CA ALA A 45 47.84 -13.68 1.84
C ALA A 45 48.85 -14.65 2.42
N ILE A 46 48.53 -15.95 2.46
CA ILE A 46 49.45 -17.01 2.98
C ILE A 46 50.52 -17.37 1.97
N SER A 47 50.29 -17.19 0.67
CA SER A 47 51.21 -17.61 -0.41
C SER A 47 52.39 -16.70 -0.63
N GLY A 48 52.59 -15.63 0.14
CA GLY A 48 53.72 -14.68 -0.01
C GLY A 48 53.66 -13.83 -1.28
N GLN A 49 52.58 -13.83 -1.98
CA GLN A 49 52.35 -13.02 -3.18
C GLN A 49 52.16 -11.53 -2.82
N PRO A 50 52.38 -10.60 -3.77
CA PRO A 50 52.22 -9.17 -3.50
C PRO A 50 50.79 -8.84 -2.98
N PRO A 51 50.65 -7.86 -2.06
CA PRO A 51 49.41 -7.64 -1.30
C PRO A 51 48.20 -7.13 -2.15
N TRP A 52 48.43 -6.67 -3.38
CA TRP A 52 47.37 -6.11 -4.20
C TRP A 52 46.22 -7.09 -4.56
N PRO A 53 46.44 -8.40 -4.79
CA PRO A 53 45.34 -9.33 -5.04
C PRO A 53 44.46 -9.50 -3.79
N ALA A 54 45.05 -9.54 -2.60
CA ALA A 54 44.30 -9.60 -1.34
C ALA A 54 43.44 -8.36 -1.10
N VAL A 55 43.97 -7.17 -1.42
CA VAL A 55 43.22 -5.90 -1.33
C VAL A 55 42.04 -5.87 -2.33
N ALA A 56 42.28 -6.34 -3.56
CA ALA A 56 41.20 -6.42 -4.57
C ALA A 56 40.08 -7.37 -4.13
N LEU A 57 40.42 -8.54 -3.60
CA LEU A 57 39.42 -9.51 -3.11
C LEU A 57 38.69 -9.03 -1.87
N ALA A 58 39.36 -8.33 -0.94
CA ALA A 58 38.70 -7.69 0.19
C ALA A 58 37.72 -6.59 -0.24
N GLY A 59 38.09 -5.78 -1.25
CA GLY A 59 37.24 -4.80 -1.84
C GLY A 59 35.96 -5.41 -2.49
N MET A 60 36.13 -6.49 -3.25
CA MET A 60 35.00 -7.22 -3.85
C MET A 60 34.07 -7.83 -2.78
N ALA A 61 34.65 -8.41 -1.72
CA ALA A 61 33.86 -8.93 -0.59
C ALA A 61 33.08 -7.82 0.13
N GLY A 62 33.70 -6.65 0.31
CA GLY A 62 33.02 -5.46 0.86
C GLY A 62 31.84 -4.97 0.03
N VAL A 63 32.00 -4.89 -1.29
CA VAL A 63 30.91 -4.54 -2.22
C VAL A 63 29.79 -5.58 -2.18
N ALA A 64 30.15 -6.87 -2.15
CA ALA A 64 29.18 -7.95 -2.04
C ALA A 64 28.38 -7.88 -0.72
N ALA A 65 29.06 -7.63 0.41
CA ALA A 65 28.42 -7.46 1.72
C ALA A 65 27.49 -6.26 1.76
N ALA A 66 27.91 -5.10 1.22
CA ALA A 66 27.07 -3.92 1.10
C ALA A 66 25.84 -4.18 0.23
N GLY A 67 26.01 -4.93 -0.87
CA GLY A 67 24.90 -5.38 -1.73
C GLY A 67 23.90 -6.27 -0.98
N LEU A 68 24.38 -7.18 -0.13
CA LEU A 68 23.53 -8.04 0.70
C LEU A 68 22.72 -7.22 1.71
N ILE A 69 23.37 -6.33 2.47
CA ILE A 69 22.72 -5.49 3.48
C ILE A 69 21.62 -4.64 2.82
N THR A 70 21.95 -3.98 1.70
CA THR A 70 20.97 -3.15 0.98
C THR A 70 19.81 -3.98 0.44
N SER A 71 20.05 -5.21 -0.01
CA SER A 71 19.01 -6.13 -0.49
C SER A 71 18.07 -6.58 0.63
N GLU A 72 18.60 -6.85 1.83
CA GLU A 72 17.81 -7.20 3.01
C GLU A 72 16.89 -6.06 3.46
N VAL A 73 17.43 -4.85 3.56
CA VAL A 73 16.63 -3.67 3.93
C VAL A 73 15.51 -3.42 2.91
N ARG A 74 15.80 -3.53 1.63
CA ARG A 74 14.79 -3.40 0.56
C ARG A 74 13.76 -4.51 0.63
N TYR A 75 14.18 -5.75 0.89
CA TYR A 75 13.26 -6.88 1.03
C TYR A 75 12.31 -6.71 2.22
N ALA A 76 12.83 -6.32 3.39
CA ALA A 76 12.01 -6.06 4.57
C ALA A 76 10.97 -4.95 4.33
N ARG A 77 11.38 -3.82 3.72
CA ARG A 77 10.47 -2.74 3.35
C ARG A 77 9.38 -3.19 2.38
N ASN A 78 9.75 -3.98 1.37
CA ASN A 78 8.81 -4.46 0.35
C ASN A 78 7.84 -5.50 0.91
N SER A 79 8.27 -6.38 1.84
CA SER A 79 7.38 -7.35 2.48
C SER A 79 6.34 -6.66 3.36
N THR A 80 6.73 -5.63 4.11
CA THR A 80 5.82 -4.82 4.91
C THR A 80 4.82 -4.08 4.01
N ARG A 81 5.28 -3.46 2.92
CA ARG A 81 4.40 -2.77 1.97
C ARG A 81 3.39 -3.74 1.33
N ARG A 82 3.83 -4.94 0.92
CA ARG A 82 2.93 -5.97 0.40
C ARG A 82 1.87 -6.40 1.41
N ALA A 83 2.26 -6.61 2.66
CA ALA A 83 1.32 -6.95 3.71
C ALA A 83 0.26 -5.84 3.91
N GLN A 84 0.67 -4.57 3.85
CA GLN A 84 -0.23 -3.42 3.93
C GLN A 84 -1.19 -3.35 2.74
N LEU A 85 -0.69 -3.55 1.51
CA LEU A 85 -1.51 -3.56 0.30
C LEU A 85 -2.52 -4.72 0.32
N ASN A 86 -2.08 -5.93 0.69
CA ASN A 86 -2.98 -7.08 0.79
C ASN A 86 -4.06 -6.87 1.86
N ALA A 87 -3.70 -6.29 3.00
CA ALA A 87 -4.66 -5.96 4.04
C ALA A 87 -5.68 -4.90 3.57
N GLY A 88 -5.22 -3.89 2.81
CA GLY A 88 -6.11 -2.91 2.19
C GLY A 88 -7.10 -3.55 1.22
N LEU A 89 -6.62 -4.43 0.34
CA LEU A 89 -7.46 -5.18 -0.60
C LEU A 89 -8.48 -6.08 0.09
N GLU A 90 -8.08 -6.74 1.19
CA GLU A 90 -9.00 -7.57 1.97
C GLU A 90 -10.14 -6.73 2.55
N GLY A 91 -9.83 -5.57 3.13
CA GLY A 91 -10.83 -4.63 3.62
C GLY A 91 -11.79 -4.15 2.54
N GLN A 92 -11.29 -3.83 1.34
CA GLN A 92 -12.13 -3.46 0.20
C GLN A 92 -13.05 -4.60 -0.23
N ARG A 93 -12.53 -5.84 -0.33
CA ARG A 93 -13.32 -7.02 -0.69
C ARG A 93 -14.41 -7.32 0.34
N GLU A 94 -14.12 -7.17 1.62
CA GLU A 94 -15.09 -7.35 2.69
C GLU A 94 -16.22 -6.33 2.59
N LEU A 95 -15.89 -5.06 2.30
CA LEU A 95 -16.88 -4.03 2.08
C LEU A 95 -17.77 -4.36 0.87
N VAL A 96 -17.20 -4.77 -0.26
CA VAL A 96 -17.98 -5.17 -1.46
C VAL A 96 -18.92 -6.33 -1.13
N ARG A 97 -18.48 -7.33 -0.36
CA ARG A 97 -19.34 -8.44 0.10
C ARG A 97 -20.48 -7.93 0.99
N THR A 98 -20.18 -7.02 1.91
CA THR A 98 -21.21 -6.42 2.79
C THR A 98 -22.23 -5.64 1.98
N LEU A 99 -21.80 -4.89 0.98
CA LEU A 99 -22.70 -4.13 0.10
C LEU A 99 -23.49 -5.01 -0.88
N SER A 100 -23.12 -6.27 -1.07
CA SER A 100 -23.83 -7.20 -2.00
C SER A 100 -25.28 -7.49 -1.60
N VAL A 101 -25.70 -7.14 -0.39
CA VAL A 101 -27.10 -7.22 0.06
C VAL A 101 -28.00 -6.14 -0.58
N LEU A 102 -27.40 -5.11 -1.18
CA LEU A 102 -28.16 -4.07 -1.89
C LEU A 102 -28.76 -4.65 -3.16
N ASP A 103 -29.97 -4.23 -3.48
CA ASP A 103 -30.70 -4.68 -4.67
C ASP A 103 -30.16 -4.09 -5.99
N ASP A 104 -30.82 -4.38 -7.10
CA ASP A 104 -30.38 -3.95 -8.44
C ASP A 104 -30.67 -2.46 -8.73
N ALA A 105 -31.28 -1.73 -7.80
CA ALA A 105 -31.41 -0.28 -7.90
C ALA A 105 -30.11 0.47 -7.53
N TYR A 106 -29.09 -0.25 -7.04
CA TYR A 106 -27.82 0.34 -6.63
C TYR A 106 -26.69 0.00 -7.61
N TYR A 107 -25.84 0.99 -7.83
CA TYR A 107 -24.59 0.89 -8.57
C TYR A 107 -23.40 1.09 -7.62
N LEU A 108 -22.45 0.20 -7.66
CA LEU A 108 -21.18 0.31 -6.94
C LEU A 108 -20.06 0.51 -7.96
N VAL A 109 -19.38 1.65 -7.88
CA VAL A 109 -18.19 1.95 -8.68
C VAL A 109 -16.97 1.84 -7.77
N ASN A 110 -16.07 0.92 -8.09
CA ASN A 110 -14.83 0.71 -7.35
C ASN A 110 -13.67 1.46 -7.99
N ASN A 111 -12.75 1.95 -7.16
CA ASN A 111 -11.49 2.59 -7.57
C ASN A 111 -11.71 3.75 -8.56
N LEU A 112 -12.65 4.65 -8.25
CA LEU A 112 -12.97 5.78 -9.11
C LEU A 112 -11.82 6.79 -9.12
N ALA A 113 -11.04 6.80 -10.19
CA ALA A 113 -9.95 7.75 -10.39
C ALA A 113 -10.47 9.17 -10.56
N LEU A 114 -9.91 10.12 -9.82
CA LEU A 114 -10.26 11.53 -9.91
C LEU A 114 -9.36 12.23 -10.96
N PRO A 115 -9.92 12.76 -12.04
CA PRO A 115 -9.15 13.37 -13.14
C PRO A 115 -8.24 14.51 -12.67
N GLY A 116 -6.95 14.49 -13.08
CA GLY A 116 -6.00 15.54 -12.74
C GLY A 116 -5.50 15.54 -11.28
N ARG A 117 -5.88 14.53 -10.49
CA ARG A 117 -5.35 14.27 -9.13
C ARG A 117 -4.86 12.84 -9.09
N GLY A 118 -3.81 12.56 -8.37
CA GLY A 118 -3.35 11.20 -8.14
C GLY A 118 -4.16 10.45 -7.07
N ASP A 119 -5.28 11.03 -6.63
CA ASP A 119 -6.20 10.48 -5.62
C ASP A 119 -7.35 9.76 -6.34
N ASP A 120 -7.95 8.78 -5.67
CA ASP A 120 -9.14 8.04 -6.07
C ASP A 120 -10.19 8.04 -4.96
N VAL A 121 -11.38 7.58 -5.28
CA VAL A 121 -12.43 7.23 -4.32
C VAL A 121 -12.50 5.71 -4.31
N ASP A 122 -12.25 5.08 -3.16
CA ASP A 122 -12.22 3.62 -3.04
C ASP A 122 -13.52 2.99 -3.57
N HIS A 123 -14.67 3.51 -3.12
CA HIS A 123 -15.98 3.05 -3.57
C HIS A 123 -16.96 4.21 -3.65
N LEU A 124 -17.77 4.22 -4.71
CA LEU A 124 -18.90 5.14 -4.86
C LEU A 124 -20.17 4.31 -5.02
N VAL A 125 -21.12 4.47 -4.11
CA VAL A 125 -22.44 3.84 -4.18
C VAL A 125 -23.44 4.87 -4.64
N VAL A 126 -24.20 4.55 -5.68
CA VAL A 126 -25.28 5.38 -6.22
C VAL A 126 -26.56 4.58 -6.21
N GLY A 127 -27.62 5.12 -5.64
CA GLY A 127 -28.92 4.45 -5.56
C GLY A 127 -30.05 5.37 -5.19
N PRO A 128 -31.24 4.81 -4.94
CA PRO A 128 -32.46 5.59 -4.64
C PRO A 128 -32.29 6.51 -3.41
N ASN A 129 -31.45 6.10 -2.46
CA ASN A 129 -31.23 6.85 -1.22
C ASN A 129 -30.16 7.93 -1.34
N GLY A 130 -29.49 8.05 -2.50
CA GLY A 130 -28.48 9.08 -2.75
C GLY A 130 -27.16 8.54 -3.26
N VAL A 131 -26.11 9.36 -3.09
CA VAL A 131 -24.74 9.06 -3.50
C VAL A 131 -23.83 9.03 -2.27
N PHE A 132 -23.10 7.95 -2.12
CA PHE A 132 -22.24 7.69 -0.97
C PHE A 132 -20.82 7.42 -1.45
N ALA A 133 -19.86 8.22 -1.02
CA ALA A 133 -18.45 7.98 -1.24
C ALA A 133 -17.86 7.29 0.00
N LEU A 134 -17.28 6.09 -0.18
CA LEU A 134 -16.73 5.31 0.92
C LEU A 134 -15.21 5.26 0.80
N GLU A 135 -14.55 5.52 1.90
CA GLU A 135 -13.10 5.36 2.08
C GLU A 135 -12.85 4.19 3.03
N THR A 136 -12.14 3.18 2.57
CA THR A 136 -11.84 1.98 3.36
C THR A 136 -10.48 2.09 4.02
N LYS A 137 -10.41 1.87 5.32
CA LYS A 137 -9.17 1.84 6.09
C LYS A 137 -9.04 0.53 6.83
N HIS A 138 -8.05 -0.26 6.43
CA HIS A 138 -7.71 -1.50 7.14
C HIS A 138 -6.64 -1.20 8.19
N TYR A 139 -7.08 -1.07 9.45
CA TYR A 139 -6.20 -0.83 10.58
C TYR A 139 -6.28 -1.98 11.58
N SER A 140 -5.14 -2.56 11.92
CA SER A 140 -5.05 -3.52 13.02
C SER A 140 -5.05 -2.81 14.38
N GLY A 141 -5.78 -3.37 15.35
CA GLY A 141 -5.87 -2.83 16.71
C GLY A 141 -6.95 -1.75 16.86
N ARG A 142 -6.86 -0.96 17.91
CA ARG A 142 -7.86 0.05 18.24
C ARG A 142 -7.57 1.38 17.57
N ILE A 143 -8.57 1.94 16.89
CA ILE A 143 -8.56 3.28 16.30
C ILE A 143 -9.51 4.16 17.09
N TYR A 144 -9.11 5.38 17.35
CA TYR A 144 -9.96 6.39 17.99
C TYR A 144 -9.53 7.81 17.62
N CYS A 145 -10.46 8.75 17.76
CA CYS A 145 -10.23 10.17 17.56
C CYS A 145 -10.29 10.88 18.90
N ARG A 146 -9.31 11.72 19.20
CA ARG A 146 -9.26 12.60 20.35
C ARG A 146 -8.82 13.98 19.90
N ASP A 147 -9.59 14.99 20.22
CA ASP A 147 -9.33 16.41 19.87
C ASP A 147 -9.07 16.62 18.37
N GLY A 148 -9.81 15.91 17.50
CA GLY A 148 -9.66 15.98 16.05
C GLY A 148 -8.43 15.27 15.49
N GLN A 149 -7.62 14.62 16.33
CA GLN A 149 -6.48 13.82 15.94
C GLN A 149 -6.79 12.33 16.05
N TRP A 150 -6.51 11.57 14.99
CA TRP A 150 -6.69 10.12 14.96
C TRP A 150 -5.46 9.39 15.47
N TYR A 151 -5.70 8.33 16.26
CA TYR A 151 -4.68 7.49 16.87
C TYR A 151 -4.94 6.02 16.64
N GLN A 152 -3.86 5.25 16.57
CA GLN A 152 -3.87 3.79 16.50
C GLN A 152 -3.10 3.22 17.67
N VAL A 153 -3.68 2.22 18.34
CA VAL A 153 -3.02 1.39 19.35
C VAL A 153 -3.03 -0.05 18.88
N LYS A 154 -1.86 -0.61 18.67
CA LYS A 154 -1.67 -2.02 18.29
C LYS A 154 -1.42 -2.85 19.54
N THR A 155 -1.97 -4.06 19.59
CA THR A 155 -1.65 -5.05 20.61
C THR A 155 -0.76 -6.13 19.96
N SER A 156 0.37 -6.42 20.59
CA SER A 156 1.25 -7.52 20.14
C SER A 156 0.58 -8.88 20.38
N ARG A 157 1.09 -9.93 19.73
CA ARG A 157 0.61 -11.31 19.95
C ARG A 157 0.69 -11.76 21.43
N GLY A 158 1.57 -11.14 22.22
CA GLY A 158 1.68 -11.38 23.66
C GLY A 158 0.74 -10.53 24.53
N GLY A 159 -0.25 -9.85 23.95
CA GLY A 159 -1.22 -9.03 24.71
C GLY A 159 -0.70 -7.67 25.18
N VAL A 160 0.54 -7.31 24.87
CA VAL A 160 1.13 -6.02 25.25
C VAL A 160 0.71 -4.94 24.26
N SER A 161 0.05 -3.90 24.77
CA SER A 161 -0.31 -2.72 23.97
C SER A 161 0.93 -1.88 23.65
N GLN A 162 1.07 -1.53 22.37
CA GLN A 162 2.11 -0.62 21.92
C GLN A 162 1.71 0.84 22.24
N PRO A 163 2.67 1.77 22.31
CA PRO A 163 2.37 3.19 22.44
C PRO A 163 1.42 3.66 21.34
N GLU A 164 0.53 4.57 21.69
CA GLU A 164 -0.37 5.18 20.69
C GLU A 164 0.43 5.92 19.62
N LYS A 165 0.00 5.75 18.39
CA LYS A 165 0.63 6.38 17.22
C LYS A 165 -0.39 7.24 16.50
N PRO A 166 -0.07 8.52 16.20
CA PRO A 166 -0.94 9.34 15.37
C PRO A 166 -1.03 8.74 13.95
N VAL A 167 -2.24 8.72 13.41
CA VAL A 167 -2.51 8.29 12.04
C VAL A 167 -3.12 9.43 11.24
N ARG A 168 -3.03 9.33 9.92
CA ARG A 168 -3.60 10.32 9.01
C ARG A 168 -5.12 10.34 9.17
N ASP A 169 -5.71 11.52 9.19
CA ASP A 169 -7.15 11.71 9.27
C ASP A 169 -7.84 11.22 7.97
N PRO A 170 -8.59 10.11 8.03
CA PRO A 170 -9.25 9.55 6.84
C PRO A 170 -10.47 10.39 6.44
N ALA A 171 -11.14 11.03 7.38
CA ALA A 171 -12.29 11.87 7.09
C ALA A 171 -11.89 13.12 6.28
N ARG A 172 -10.74 13.71 6.58
CA ARG A 172 -10.20 14.84 5.81
C ARG A 172 -9.83 14.44 4.38
N GLN A 173 -9.28 13.25 4.18
CA GLN A 173 -9.00 12.71 2.85
C GLN A 173 -10.29 12.56 2.06
N LEU A 174 -11.25 11.85 2.61
CA LEU A 174 -12.54 11.61 2.00
C LEU A 174 -13.29 12.92 1.66
N LYS A 175 -13.32 13.87 2.58
CA LYS A 175 -13.95 15.18 2.33
C LYS A 175 -13.35 15.88 1.11
N ARG A 176 -12.02 15.91 0.98
CA ARG A 176 -11.36 16.50 -0.20
C ARG A 176 -11.74 15.78 -1.49
N ASN A 177 -11.83 14.45 -1.46
CA ASN A 177 -12.19 13.65 -2.62
C ASN A 177 -13.65 13.89 -3.02
N VAL A 178 -14.56 13.95 -2.05
CA VAL A 178 -15.98 14.29 -2.28
C VAL A 178 -16.15 15.70 -2.86
N ASP A 179 -15.48 16.70 -2.29
CA ASP A 179 -15.56 18.07 -2.79
C ASP A 179 -15.04 18.17 -4.22
N TYR A 180 -13.97 17.47 -4.55
CA TYR A 180 -13.44 17.43 -5.90
C TYR A 180 -14.35 16.65 -6.87
N LEU A 181 -14.93 15.54 -6.44
CA LEU A 181 -15.90 14.76 -7.22
C LEU A 181 -17.10 15.62 -7.61
N ARG A 182 -17.63 16.44 -6.67
CA ARG A 182 -18.69 17.42 -6.96
C ARG A 182 -18.27 18.40 -8.05
N VAL A 183 -17.04 18.90 -8.01
CA VAL A 183 -16.51 19.81 -9.05
C VAL A 183 -16.43 19.09 -10.40
N CYS A 184 -15.98 17.83 -10.44
CA CYS A 184 -15.92 17.04 -11.66
C CYS A 184 -17.31 16.84 -12.27
N ILE A 185 -18.29 16.43 -11.47
CA ILE A 185 -19.68 16.23 -11.92
C ILE A 185 -20.26 17.55 -12.46
N LYS A 186 -20.07 18.65 -11.75
CA LYS A 186 -20.55 19.97 -12.20
C LYS A 186 -19.93 20.41 -13.54
N ARG A 187 -18.69 20.03 -13.80
CA ARG A 187 -18.01 20.34 -15.07
C ARG A 187 -18.49 19.45 -16.22
N THR A 188 -18.74 18.17 -15.92
CA THR A 188 -19.13 17.16 -16.93
C THR A 188 -20.58 17.30 -17.30
N ASP A 189 -21.44 17.53 -16.30
CA ASP A 189 -22.89 17.70 -16.48
C ASP A 189 -23.40 18.88 -15.62
N PRO A 190 -23.32 20.12 -16.16
CA PRO A 190 -23.80 21.31 -15.46
C PRO A 190 -25.32 21.28 -15.22
N GLU A 191 -26.09 20.61 -16.09
CA GLU A 191 -27.54 20.54 -15.99
C GLU A 191 -27.96 19.65 -14.82
N LEU A 192 -27.40 18.46 -14.71
CA LEU A 192 -27.59 17.59 -13.55
C LEU A 192 -27.29 18.35 -12.24
N SER A 193 -26.22 19.13 -12.22
CA SER A 193 -25.81 19.93 -11.05
C SER A 193 -26.79 21.07 -10.71
N ARG A 194 -27.58 21.58 -11.68
CA ARG A 194 -28.59 22.59 -11.46
C ARG A 194 -29.93 21.99 -10.99
N GLN A 195 -30.32 20.87 -11.60
CA GLN A 195 -31.60 20.21 -11.35
C GLN A 195 -31.61 19.47 -10.01
N THR A 196 -30.46 18.97 -9.58
CA THR A 196 -30.31 18.21 -8.34
C THR A 196 -29.39 18.92 -7.38
N ARG A 197 -29.78 19.03 -6.11
CA ARG A 197 -28.87 19.36 -5.04
C ARG A 197 -28.01 18.12 -4.81
N LEU A 198 -26.96 17.96 -5.63
CA LEU A 198 -26.10 16.78 -5.58
C LEU A 198 -25.43 16.67 -4.21
N TRP A 199 -26.08 15.91 -3.34
CA TRP A 199 -25.54 15.56 -2.04
C TRP A 199 -24.76 14.27 -2.17
N ILE A 200 -23.48 14.30 -1.82
CA ILE A 200 -22.64 13.12 -1.73
C ILE A 200 -22.25 12.97 -0.27
N GLU A 201 -22.68 11.89 0.35
CA GLU A 201 -22.31 11.55 1.72
C GLU A 201 -20.96 10.84 1.74
N GLY A 202 -20.08 11.25 2.65
CA GLY A 202 -18.77 10.60 2.83
C GLY A 202 -18.80 9.68 4.04
N ILE A 203 -18.44 8.42 3.85
CA ILE A 203 -18.41 7.38 4.89
C ILE A 203 -17.02 6.77 4.97
N VAL A 204 -16.38 6.82 6.14
CA VAL A 204 -15.14 6.09 6.42
C VAL A 204 -15.49 4.75 7.04
N VAL A 205 -15.03 3.68 6.38
CA VAL A 205 -15.23 2.30 6.84
C VAL A 205 -13.91 1.75 7.37
N PHE A 206 -13.91 1.32 8.62
CA PHE A 206 -12.78 0.63 9.24
C PHE A 206 -13.01 -0.88 9.19
N SER A 207 -12.07 -1.62 8.60
CA SER A 207 -12.00 -3.08 8.62
C SER A 207 -10.74 -3.55 9.33
N HIS A 208 -10.73 -4.77 9.88
CA HIS A 208 -9.59 -5.40 10.56
C HIS A 208 -9.68 -6.93 10.58
#